data_374162a6f8929f6701e51cc421ca4c70
#
_entry.id   374162a6f8929f6701e51cc421ca4c70
#
_cell.length_a   1.000
_cell.length_b   1.000
_cell.length_c   1.000
_cell.angle_alpha   90.00
_cell.angle_beta   90.00
_cell.angle_gamma   90.00
#
_symmetry.space_group_name_H-M   'P 1'
#
loop_
_entity.id
_entity.type
_entity.pdbx_description
1 polymer ?
#
loop_
_entity_poly.entity_id
_entity_poly.type
_entity_poly.pdbx_seq_one_letter_code
_entity_poly.pdbx_strand_id
1 'polypeptide(L)'
;MLSRLLSGYASVEGRYDELLSAPGIPRPHWDAFLRSLAARQGLEVSETLALMESEMRENGITYNVYADPKGADRPWEVDPLPLLLSATEWDEIAAGIAQRADLLNRVLGDIYGPQELLRSGAIPPSIIFGHSGYLHQVQGIRPPGGVHLFNYAADLARSPDGHWWVVNDRTQAPSGSGYALENRLVVSRVFPQMFRDLHVQHLASFFDALRESLLRWAPKDVVDRASERANPLVVLLTPGPYNETYFEHALLARYLGFPLVEGSDLTVRDGCVWMKTVEGLKRVNAILRRQDDDYCD
;
A
#
# COMPACT_ATOMS: atom_id res chain seq x y z
N MET A 1 2.05 -13.83 35.33
CA MET A 1 2.41 -14.15 33.93
C MET A 1 2.70 -12.89 33.11
N LEU A 2 1.84 -11.89 33.10
CA LEU A 2 2.08 -10.59 32.49
C LEU A 2 3.38 -9.92 32.94
N SER A 3 3.67 -9.93 34.26
CA SER A 3 4.91 -9.39 34.82
C SER A 3 6.18 -10.09 34.28
N ARG A 4 6.06 -11.34 33.83
CA ARG A 4 7.18 -12.09 33.25
C ARG A 4 7.37 -11.72 31.78
N LEU A 5 6.29 -11.48 31.02
CA LEU A 5 6.36 -10.98 29.63
C LEU A 5 6.93 -9.57 29.56
N LEU A 6 6.62 -8.73 30.55
CA LEU A 6 7.13 -7.36 30.65
C LEU A 6 8.45 -7.27 31.44
N SER A 7 9.01 -8.39 31.87
CA SER A 7 10.28 -8.41 32.63
C SER A 7 11.42 -7.89 31.71
N GLY A 8 12.03 -6.79 32.15
CA GLY A 8 13.08 -6.13 31.38
C GLY A 8 12.61 -5.09 30.37
N TYR A 9 11.31 -4.95 30.15
CA TYR A 9 10.79 -3.85 29.34
C TYR A 9 10.75 -2.56 30.14
N ALA A 10 11.35 -1.52 29.61
CA ALA A 10 11.35 -0.18 30.18
C ALA A 10 11.00 0.87 29.13
N SER A 11 10.09 1.76 29.48
CA SER A 11 9.75 2.91 28.62
C SER A 11 10.99 3.82 28.45
N VAL A 12 11.16 4.34 27.25
CA VAL A 12 12.24 5.29 26.94
C VAL A 12 11.75 6.69 27.28
N GLU A 13 12.49 7.39 28.13
CA GLU A 13 12.17 8.76 28.51
C GLU A 13 12.09 9.69 27.29
N GLY A 14 11.10 10.57 27.27
CA GLY A 14 10.89 11.51 26.18
C GLY A 14 10.33 10.90 24.89
N ARG A 15 9.89 9.64 24.93
CA ARG A 15 9.19 8.96 23.82
C ARG A 15 7.82 8.47 24.24
N TYR A 16 6.90 8.44 23.28
CA TYR A 16 5.62 7.77 23.47
C TYR A 16 5.83 6.26 23.55
N ASP A 17 5.25 5.63 24.55
CA ASP A 17 5.29 4.19 24.70
C ASP A 17 4.01 3.58 24.13
N GLU A 18 4.13 2.76 23.11
CA GLU A 18 2.99 2.14 22.43
C GLU A 18 2.33 1.06 23.29
N LEU A 19 3.11 0.40 24.13
CA LEU A 19 2.67 -0.72 24.97
C LEU A 19 2.11 -0.27 26.31
N LEU A 20 2.80 0.65 26.99
CA LEU A 20 2.49 1.07 28.34
C LEU A 20 1.87 2.47 28.38
N SER A 21 0.83 2.64 29.21
CA SER A 21 0.25 3.95 29.54
C SER A 21 0.95 4.61 30.75
N ALA A 22 1.52 3.79 31.62
CA ALA A 22 2.35 4.17 32.76
C ALA A 22 3.25 2.97 33.13
N PRO A 23 4.29 3.14 33.97
CA PRO A 23 5.18 2.05 34.33
C PRO A 23 4.44 0.78 34.78
N GLY A 24 4.58 -0.30 34.04
CA GLY A 24 3.94 -1.60 34.30
C GLY A 24 2.44 -1.68 33.97
N ILE A 25 1.83 -0.63 33.40
CA ILE A 25 0.39 -0.59 33.11
C ILE A 25 0.22 -0.63 31.56
N PRO A 26 -0.13 -1.78 30.97
CA PRO A 26 -0.42 -1.88 29.55
C PRO A 26 -1.60 -0.99 29.13
N ARG A 27 -1.55 -0.48 27.91
CA ARG A 27 -2.70 0.18 27.30
C ARG A 27 -3.85 -0.81 27.09
N PRO A 28 -5.12 -0.40 27.12
CA PRO A 28 -6.26 -1.31 27.09
C PRO A 28 -6.23 -2.32 25.92
N HIS A 29 -5.89 -1.89 24.73
CA HIS A 29 -5.81 -2.76 23.55
C HIS A 29 -4.62 -3.74 23.61
N TRP A 30 -3.52 -3.35 24.25
CA TRP A 30 -2.39 -4.22 24.54
C TRP A 30 -2.66 -5.20 25.68
N ASP A 31 -3.40 -4.80 26.72
CA ASP A 31 -3.74 -5.68 27.85
C ASP A 31 -4.55 -6.90 27.37
N ALA A 32 -5.52 -6.70 26.49
CA ALA A 32 -6.28 -7.79 25.88
C ALA A 32 -5.39 -8.75 25.06
N PHE A 33 -4.48 -8.22 24.25
CA PHE A 33 -3.52 -9.01 23.49
C PHE A 33 -2.57 -9.80 24.40
N LEU A 34 -1.97 -9.15 25.40
CA LEU A 34 -1.05 -9.78 26.34
C LEU A 34 -1.71 -10.89 27.17
N ARG A 35 -2.97 -10.71 27.58
CA ARG A 35 -3.73 -11.76 28.28
C ARG A 35 -3.97 -12.96 27.37
N SER A 36 -4.35 -12.73 26.14
CA SER A 36 -4.54 -13.80 25.15
C SER A 36 -3.23 -14.55 24.86
N LEU A 37 -2.13 -13.81 24.71
CA LEU A 37 -0.80 -14.40 24.54
C LEU A 37 -0.39 -15.22 25.77
N ALA A 38 -0.63 -14.70 26.99
CA ALA A 38 -0.33 -15.36 28.25
C ALA A 38 -1.16 -16.62 28.49
N ALA A 39 -2.39 -16.69 27.95
CA ALA A 39 -3.25 -17.88 28.07
C ALA A 39 -2.80 -19.04 27.17
N ARG A 40 -1.97 -18.80 26.17
CA ARG A 40 -1.40 -19.84 25.29
C ARG A 40 -0.31 -20.60 26.05
N GLN A 41 -0.67 -21.78 26.56
CA GLN A 41 0.31 -22.68 27.18
C GLN A 41 1.17 -23.33 26.10
N GLY A 42 2.49 -23.20 26.22
CA GLY A 42 3.47 -23.98 25.45
C GLY A 42 3.92 -23.38 24.11
N LEU A 43 3.47 -22.18 23.69
CA LEU A 43 4.12 -21.52 22.54
C LEU A 43 5.25 -20.64 23.07
N GLU A 44 6.48 -21.06 22.82
CA GLU A 44 7.64 -20.19 22.99
C GLU A 44 7.67 -19.17 21.86
N VAL A 45 8.15 -17.94 22.15
CA VAL A 45 8.30 -16.89 21.11
C VAL A 45 9.16 -17.37 19.96
N SER A 46 10.16 -18.21 20.25
CA SER A 46 11.05 -18.86 19.27
C SER A 46 10.30 -19.77 18.29
N GLU A 47 9.34 -20.57 18.76
CA GLU A 47 8.52 -21.43 17.90
C GLU A 47 7.56 -20.61 17.03
N THR A 48 7.01 -19.54 17.59
CA THR A 48 6.17 -18.59 16.83
C THR A 48 6.95 -17.92 15.72
N LEU A 49 8.17 -17.45 16.00
CA LEU A 49 9.08 -16.89 15.00
C LEU A 49 9.42 -17.89 13.90
N ALA A 50 9.80 -19.11 14.27
CA ALA A 50 10.15 -20.15 13.31
C ALA A 50 8.96 -20.49 12.38
N LEU A 51 7.73 -20.51 12.93
CA LEU A 51 6.52 -20.71 12.12
C LEU A 51 6.29 -19.55 11.17
N MET A 52 6.41 -18.29 11.62
CA MET A 52 6.25 -17.10 10.78
C MET A 52 7.31 -17.07 9.66
N GLU A 53 8.56 -17.36 9.97
CA GLU A 53 9.64 -17.44 8.99
C GLU A 53 9.41 -18.56 7.95
N SER A 54 8.83 -19.70 8.38
CA SER A 54 8.46 -20.80 7.47
C SER A 54 7.36 -20.36 6.51
N GLU A 55 6.29 -19.76 7.03
CA GLU A 55 5.20 -19.22 6.22
C GLU A 55 5.69 -18.16 5.22
N MET A 56 6.60 -17.26 5.64
CA MET A 56 7.18 -16.26 4.75
C MET A 56 7.96 -16.89 3.61
N ARG A 57 8.80 -17.89 3.91
CA ARG A 57 9.58 -18.60 2.89
C ARG A 57 8.73 -19.43 1.96
N GLU A 58 7.74 -20.16 2.48
CA GLU A 58 6.84 -21.00 1.69
C GLU A 58 5.98 -20.17 0.73
N ASN A 59 5.59 -18.96 1.15
CA ASN A 59 4.86 -18.01 0.31
C ASN A 59 5.77 -17.23 -0.65
N GLY A 60 7.10 -17.40 -0.55
CA GLY A 60 8.08 -16.73 -1.42
C GLY A 60 8.11 -15.20 -1.24
N ILE A 61 7.82 -14.73 -0.02
CA ILE A 61 7.77 -13.30 0.27
C ILE A 61 9.19 -12.76 0.41
N THR A 62 9.61 -11.93 -0.53
CA THR A 62 10.98 -11.41 -0.61
C THR A 62 10.98 -9.90 -0.83
N TYR A 63 12.05 -9.26 -0.37
CA TYR A 63 12.39 -7.88 -0.70
C TYR A 63 13.88 -7.87 -1.11
N ASN A 64 14.13 -8.02 -2.41
CA ASN A 64 15.46 -8.26 -2.92
C ASN A 64 16.14 -6.95 -3.34
N VAL A 65 17.18 -6.56 -2.62
CA VAL A 65 17.98 -5.39 -2.96
C VAL A 65 19.15 -5.83 -3.84
N TYR A 66 18.91 -5.90 -5.14
CA TYR A 66 19.89 -6.41 -6.13
C TYR A 66 21.18 -5.58 -6.24
N ALA A 67 21.15 -4.32 -5.80
CA ALA A 67 22.34 -3.47 -5.71
C ALA A 67 23.28 -3.88 -4.54
N ASP A 68 22.78 -4.63 -3.56
CA ASP A 68 23.55 -5.16 -2.44
C ASP A 68 23.95 -6.62 -2.75
N PRO A 69 25.25 -6.99 -2.78
CA PRO A 69 25.69 -8.37 -2.99
C PRO A 69 25.10 -9.39 -1.99
N LYS A 70 24.64 -8.92 -0.83
CA LYS A 70 23.98 -9.74 0.19
C LYS A 70 22.44 -9.61 0.16
N GLY A 71 21.92 -8.81 -0.74
CA GLY A 71 20.50 -8.48 -0.82
C GLY A 71 19.69 -9.35 -1.78
N ALA A 72 20.36 -10.19 -2.59
CA ALA A 72 19.69 -11.22 -3.38
C ALA A 72 19.16 -12.31 -2.43
N ASP A 73 17.92 -12.76 -2.63
CA ASP A 73 17.27 -13.77 -1.77
C ASP A 73 17.03 -13.33 -0.31
N ARG A 74 16.81 -12.04 -0.09
CA ARG A 74 16.46 -11.52 1.23
C ARG A 74 14.99 -11.85 1.55
N PRO A 75 14.71 -12.76 2.50
CA PRO A 75 13.35 -13.03 2.94
C PRO A 75 12.78 -11.79 3.65
N TRP A 76 11.48 -11.62 3.52
CA TRP A 76 10.74 -10.63 4.31
C TRP A 76 10.66 -11.07 5.77
N GLU A 77 10.96 -10.18 6.70
CA GLU A 77 10.90 -10.44 8.13
C GLU A 77 9.63 -9.83 8.72
N VAL A 78 8.96 -10.55 9.63
CA VAL A 78 7.78 -10.11 10.35
C VAL A 78 8.03 -10.21 11.85
N ASP A 79 7.72 -9.13 12.57
CA ASP A 79 7.78 -9.12 14.02
C ASP A 79 6.64 -9.98 14.60
N PRO A 80 6.93 -10.93 15.51
CA PRO A 80 5.90 -11.74 16.18
C PRO A 80 5.00 -10.92 17.11
N LEU A 81 5.41 -9.73 17.49
CA LEU A 81 4.63 -8.78 18.28
C LEU A 81 4.24 -7.58 17.41
N PRO A 82 3.12 -7.66 16.69
CA PRO A 82 2.69 -6.59 15.79
C PRO A 82 2.35 -5.31 16.56
N LEU A 83 2.59 -4.16 15.95
CA LEU A 83 2.08 -2.89 16.47
C LEU A 83 0.55 -2.94 16.49
N LEU A 84 -0.04 -2.71 17.67
CA LEU A 84 -1.49 -2.68 17.87
C LEU A 84 -1.98 -1.23 17.88
N LEU A 85 -2.93 -0.93 17.02
CA LEU A 85 -3.68 0.32 17.00
C LEU A 85 -5.11 0.04 17.44
N SER A 86 -5.66 0.87 18.34
CA SER A 86 -7.07 0.77 18.70
C SER A 86 -7.97 1.23 17.54
N ALA A 87 -9.21 0.76 17.48
CA ALA A 87 -10.17 1.16 16.46
C ALA A 87 -10.39 2.68 16.43
N THR A 88 -10.55 3.30 17.61
CA THR A 88 -10.73 4.76 17.72
C THR A 88 -9.54 5.52 17.17
N GLU A 89 -8.33 5.11 17.50
CA GLU A 89 -7.11 5.73 17.01
C GLU A 89 -6.96 5.56 15.48
N TRP A 90 -7.28 4.36 14.99
CA TRP A 90 -7.28 4.09 13.56
C TRP A 90 -8.30 4.95 12.79
N ASP A 91 -9.49 5.15 13.33
CA ASP A 91 -10.53 6.00 12.73
C ASP A 91 -10.06 7.46 12.61
N GLU A 92 -9.37 7.99 13.62
CA GLU A 92 -8.78 9.32 13.59
C GLU A 92 -7.68 9.44 12.52
N ILE A 93 -6.77 8.46 12.47
CA ILE A 93 -5.71 8.39 11.45
C ILE A 93 -6.34 8.32 10.05
N ALA A 94 -7.29 7.42 9.84
CA ALA A 94 -7.94 7.19 8.55
C ALA A 94 -8.67 8.45 8.07
N ALA A 95 -9.39 9.15 8.96
CA ALA A 95 -10.06 10.39 8.63
C ALA A 95 -9.07 11.49 8.21
N GLY A 96 -7.97 11.64 8.96
CA GLY A 96 -6.92 12.61 8.64
C GLY A 96 -6.23 12.31 7.30
N ILE A 97 -5.93 11.05 7.03
CA ILE A 97 -5.32 10.61 5.76
C ILE A 97 -6.28 10.81 4.58
N ALA A 98 -7.56 10.49 4.75
CA ALA A 98 -8.57 10.72 3.71
C ALA A 98 -8.72 12.22 3.39
N GLN A 99 -8.76 13.09 4.39
CA GLN A 99 -8.80 14.55 4.22
C GLN A 99 -7.57 15.04 3.45
N ARG A 100 -6.38 14.55 3.80
CA ARG A 100 -5.12 14.94 3.15
C ARG A 100 -5.09 14.49 1.69
N ALA A 101 -5.50 13.26 1.40
CA ALA A 101 -5.59 12.74 0.04
C ALA A 101 -6.57 13.55 -0.83
N ASP A 102 -7.75 13.91 -0.29
CA ASP A 102 -8.71 14.77 -0.99
C ASP A 102 -8.13 16.17 -1.26
N LEU A 103 -7.45 16.77 -0.27
CA LEU A 103 -6.78 18.06 -0.46
C LEU A 103 -5.74 17.99 -1.58
N LEU A 104 -4.86 17.00 -1.57
CA LEU A 104 -3.83 16.83 -2.60
C LEU A 104 -4.45 16.55 -3.98
N ASN A 105 -5.52 15.76 -4.04
CA ASN A 105 -6.27 15.54 -5.27
C ASN A 105 -6.83 16.85 -5.84
N ARG A 106 -7.39 17.72 -5.00
CA ARG A 106 -7.90 19.04 -5.41
C ARG A 106 -6.77 19.97 -5.87
N VAL A 107 -5.63 19.96 -5.18
CA VAL A 107 -4.44 20.72 -5.58
C VAL A 107 -3.97 20.28 -6.96
N LEU A 108 -3.87 18.99 -7.23
CA LEU A 108 -3.54 18.47 -8.56
C LEU A 108 -4.58 18.87 -9.60
N GLY A 109 -5.88 18.80 -9.27
CA GLY A 109 -6.96 19.24 -10.14
C GLY A 109 -6.90 20.72 -10.49
N ASP A 110 -6.42 21.55 -9.58
CA ASP A 110 -6.18 22.98 -9.86
C ASP A 110 -4.92 23.19 -10.70
N ILE A 111 -3.82 22.54 -10.35
CA ILE A 111 -2.54 22.66 -11.07
C ILE A 111 -2.68 22.26 -12.54
N TYR A 112 -3.35 21.13 -12.83
CA TYR A 112 -3.60 20.66 -14.19
C TYR A 112 -4.88 21.23 -14.84
N GLY A 113 -5.59 22.11 -14.12
CA GLY A 113 -6.81 22.76 -14.54
C GLY A 113 -6.71 24.29 -14.57
N PRO A 114 -7.51 25.00 -13.76
CA PRO A 114 -7.61 26.47 -13.79
C PRO A 114 -6.40 27.19 -13.24
N GLN A 115 -5.54 26.56 -12.45
CA GLN A 115 -4.31 27.15 -11.87
C GLN A 115 -4.58 28.36 -10.96
N GLU A 116 -5.65 28.35 -10.19
CA GLU A 116 -6.02 29.45 -9.31
C GLU A 116 -5.03 29.61 -8.14
N LEU A 117 -4.47 28.50 -7.64
CA LEU A 117 -3.47 28.51 -6.59
C LEU A 117 -2.16 29.21 -7.05
N LEU A 118 -1.80 29.06 -8.32
CA LEU A 118 -0.66 29.74 -8.93
C LEU A 118 -0.96 31.22 -9.19
N ARG A 119 -2.13 31.54 -9.74
CA ARG A 119 -2.53 32.92 -10.02
C ARG A 119 -2.71 33.77 -8.77
N SER A 120 -3.21 33.17 -7.71
CA SER A 120 -3.37 33.86 -6.40
C SER A 120 -2.04 34.01 -5.64
N GLY A 121 -0.99 33.32 -6.08
CA GLY A 121 0.31 33.31 -5.38
C GLY A 121 0.32 32.41 -4.15
N ALA A 122 -0.71 31.59 -3.93
CA ALA A 122 -0.74 30.61 -2.83
C ALA A 122 0.34 29.53 -2.99
N ILE A 123 0.66 29.18 -4.24
CA ILE A 123 1.78 28.29 -4.57
C ILE A 123 2.69 29.05 -5.57
N PRO A 124 3.99 29.20 -5.27
CA PRO A 124 4.93 29.78 -6.21
C PRO A 124 5.02 28.95 -7.50
N PRO A 125 4.88 29.56 -8.71
CA PRO A 125 4.95 28.82 -9.98
C PRO A 125 6.24 28.01 -10.17
N SER A 126 7.36 28.48 -9.62
CA SER A 126 8.65 27.78 -9.69
C SER A 126 8.65 26.40 -9.01
N ILE A 127 7.80 26.19 -7.98
CA ILE A 127 7.68 24.90 -7.29
C ILE A 127 7.02 23.87 -8.23
N ILE A 128 6.06 24.30 -9.04
CA ILE A 128 5.33 23.41 -9.95
C ILE A 128 6.09 23.25 -11.27
N PHE A 129 6.35 24.34 -11.98
CA PHE A 129 6.96 24.30 -13.31
C PHE A 129 8.45 23.98 -13.32
N GLY A 130 9.13 24.14 -12.19
CA GLY A 130 10.52 23.73 -12.00
C GLY A 130 10.70 22.28 -11.57
N HIS A 131 9.60 21.57 -11.29
CA HIS A 131 9.65 20.16 -10.89
C HIS A 131 9.56 19.24 -12.12
N SER A 132 10.48 18.27 -12.24
CA SER A 132 10.55 17.33 -13.36
C SER A 132 9.29 16.48 -13.52
N GLY A 133 8.58 16.20 -12.45
CA GLY A 133 7.32 15.45 -12.46
C GLY A 133 6.10 16.25 -12.94
N TYR A 134 6.24 17.54 -13.31
CA TYR A 134 5.16 18.30 -13.91
C TYR A 134 5.07 18.00 -15.42
N LEU A 135 3.99 17.36 -15.85
CA LEU A 135 3.78 16.93 -17.24
C LEU A 135 2.93 17.96 -17.99
N HIS A 136 3.57 18.85 -18.76
CA HIS A 136 2.90 19.86 -19.57
C HIS A 136 1.87 19.29 -20.54
N GLN A 137 2.12 18.08 -21.06
CA GLN A 137 1.28 17.41 -22.06
C GLN A 137 -0.10 17.05 -21.54
N VAL A 138 -0.27 16.91 -20.20
CA VAL A 138 -1.55 16.56 -19.59
C VAL A 138 -2.30 17.76 -19.02
N GLN A 139 -1.79 18.98 -19.23
CA GLN A 139 -2.47 20.21 -18.84
C GLN A 139 -3.86 20.29 -19.50
N GLY A 140 -4.90 20.53 -18.70
CA GLY A 140 -6.29 20.62 -19.16
C GLY A 140 -6.98 19.28 -19.34
N ILE A 141 -6.29 18.13 -19.21
CA ILE A 141 -6.89 16.81 -19.22
C ILE A 141 -7.64 16.59 -17.91
N ARG A 142 -8.90 16.21 -18.02
CA ARG A 142 -9.73 15.84 -16.86
C ARG A 142 -9.79 14.32 -16.75
N PRO A 143 -9.19 13.73 -15.70
CA PRO A 143 -9.30 12.30 -15.48
C PRO A 143 -10.74 11.90 -15.14
N PRO A 144 -11.13 10.65 -15.40
CA PRO A 144 -12.44 10.12 -15.03
C PRO A 144 -12.74 10.38 -13.55
N GLY A 145 -13.96 10.89 -13.26
CA GLY A 145 -14.37 11.21 -11.89
C GLY A 145 -13.63 12.37 -11.22
N GLY A 146 -12.73 13.07 -11.91
CA GLY A 146 -11.91 14.12 -11.32
C GLY A 146 -10.84 13.59 -10.37
N VAL A 147 -10.50 12.31 -10.47
CA VAL A 147 -9.51 11.64 -9.61
C VAL A 147 -8.12 11.76 -10.24
N HIS A 148 -7.35 12.76 -9.81
CA HIS A 148 -5.95 12.97 -10.21
C HIS A 148 -5.01 12.11 -9.37
N LEU A 149 -5.31 11.95 -8.06
CA LEU A 149 -4.53 11.15 -7.13
C LEU A 149 -5.28 9.84 -6.86
N PHE A 150 -5.00 8.82 -7.69
CA PHE A 150 -5.73 7.56 -7.64
C PHE A 150 -5.32 6.66 -6.48
N ASN A 151 -4.03 6.61 -6.15
CA ASN A 151 -3.48 5.83 -5.05
C ASN A 151 -2.54 6.70 -4.23
N TYR A 152 -2.77 6.75 -2.94
CA TYR A 152 -2.03 7.60 -2.01
C TYR A 152 -1.64 6.79 -0.79
N ALA A 153 -0.41 6.99 -0.32
CA ALA A 153 0.06 6.51 0.96
C ALA A 153 0.78 7.62 1.71
N ALA A 154 0.80 7.54 3.03
CA ALA A 154 1.53 8.45 3.89
C ALA A 154 2.40 7.68 4.88
N ASP A 155 3.61 8.16 5.10
CA ASP A 155 4.44 7.70 6.20
C ASP A 155 4.09 8.52 7.44
N LEU A 156 3.81 7.83 8.54
CA LEU A 156 3.40 8.43 9.79
C LEU A 156 4.44 8.21 10.88
N ALA A 157 4.61 9.20 11.73
CA ALA A 157 5.39 9.08 12.96
C ALA A 157 4.58 9.59 14.15
N ARG A 158 4.79 8.95 15.31
CA ARG A 158 4.17 9.38 16.56
C ARG A 158 5.13 10.28 17.33
N SER A 159 4.65 11.45 17.74
CA SER A 159 5.38 12.35 18.62
C SER A 159 5.31 11.91 20.09
N PRO A 160 6.19 12.42 20.97
CA PRO A 160 6.21 12.06 22.39
C PRO A 160 4.91 12.29 23.13
N ASP A 161 4.10 13.24 22.70
CA ASP A 161 2.78 13.56 23.24
C ASP A 161 1.66 12.61 22.75
N GLY A 162 2.00 11.68 21.87
CA GLY A 162 1.09 10.67 21.33
C GLY A 162 0.37 11.07 20.05
N HIS A 163 0.58 12.27 19.50
CA HIS A 163 -0.03 12.68 18.24
C HIS A 163 0.66 12.05 17.02
N TRP A 164 -0.14 11.70 16.02
CA TRP A 164 0.35 11.23 14.74
C TRP A 164 0.66 12.40 13.79
N TRP A 165 1.81 12.31 13.14
CA TRP A 165 2.26 13.29 12.15
C TRP A 165 2.54 12.60 10.83
N VAL A 166 2.12 13.23 9.72
CA VAL A 166 2.56 12.83 8.39
C VAL A 166 3.97 13.35 8.18
N VAL A 167 4.90 12.44 7.95
CA VAL A 167 6.31 12.78 7.71
C VAL A 167 6.67 12.71 6.24
N ASN A 168 5.90 11.97 5.44
CA ASN A 168 6.07 11.89 4.00
C ASN A 168 4.75 11.54 3.29
N ASP A 169 4.58 12.09 2.08
CA ASP A 169 3.47 11.80 1.17
C ASP A 169 3.99 10.96 0.00
N ARG A 170 3.40 9.80 -0.24
CA ARG A 170 3.72 8.93 -1.37
C ARG A 170 2.59 9.01 -2.39
N THR A 171 2.79 9.81 -3.41
CA THR A 171 1.78 10.10 -4.43
C THR A 171 2.02 9.37 -5.76
N GLN A 172 3.19 8.73 -5.90
CA GLN A 172 3.58 8.00 -7.09
C GLN A 172 3.77 6.52 -6.78
N ALA A 173 2.93 5.66 -7.35
CA ALA A 173 2.98 4.20 -7.25
C ALA A 173 3.39 3.66 -5.85
N PRO A 174 2.74 4.08 -4.74
CA PRO A 174 3.17 3.69 -3.41
C PRO A 174 3.18 2.17 -3.24
N SER A 175 4.28 1.64 -2.71
CA SER A 175 4.47 0.23 -2.40
C SER A 175 4.13 -0.08 -0.94
N GLY A 176 3.98 -1.37 -0.60
CA GLY A 176 3.79 -1.85 0.76
C GLY A 176 2.43 -2.48 1.04
N SER A 177 1.39 -2.19 0.23
CA SER A 177 0.04 -2.74 0.46
C SER A 177 0.00 -4.27 0.35
N GLY A 178 0.74 -4.86 -0.59
CA GLY A 178 0.85 -6.30 -0.73
C GLY A 178 1.58 -6.95 0.44
N TYR A 179 2.66 -6.34 0.90
CA TYR A 179 3.36 -6.80 2.11
C TYR A 179 2.48 -6.70 3.36
N ALA A 180 1.71 -5.62 3.50
CA ALA A 180 0.74 -5.48 4.59
C ALA A 180 -0.33 -6.59 4.55
N LEU A 181 -0.80 -6.97 3.36
CA LEU A 181 -1.74 -8.08 3.18
C LEU A 181 -1.12 -9.40 3.64
N GLU A 182 0.09 -9.74 3.17
CA GLU A 182 0.76 -10.99 3.54
C GLU A 182 1.10 -11.03 5.05
N ASN A 183 1.62 -9.93 5.61
CA ASN A 183 1.81 -9.82 7.06
C ASN A 183 0.52 -10.13 7.83
N ARG A 184 -0.61 -9.56 7.38
CA ARG A 184 -1.92 -9.80 7.98
C ARG A 184 -2.36 -11.25 7.88
N LEU A 185 -2.12 -11.90 6.73
CA LEU A 185 -2.44 -13.29 6.51
C LEU A 185 -1.60 -14.21 7.39
N VAL A 186 -0.28 -14.01 7.46
CA VAL A 186 0.62 -14.79 8.31
C VAL A 186 0.25 -14.63 9.78
N VAL A 187 0.07 -13.39 10.27
CA VAL A 187 -0.34 -13.13 11.66
C VAL A 187 -1.68 -13.80 11.98
N SER A 188 -2.65 -13.77 11.04
CA SER A 188 -3.95 -14.43 11.24
C SER A 188 -3.88 -15.95 11.33
N ARG A 189 -2.94 -16.58 10.61
CA ARG A 189 -2.71 -18.03 10.67
C ARG A 189 -1.99 -18.44 11.96
N VAL A 190 -1.02 -17.65 12.38
CA VAL A 190 -0.23 -17.92 13.58
C VAL A 190 -1.03 -17.62 14.85
N PHE A 191 -1.86 -16.60 14.84
CA PHE A 191 -2.68 -16.17 15.98
C PHE A 191 -4.20 -16.17 15.69
N PRO A 192 -4.80 -17.28 15.19
CA PRO A 192 -6.17 -17.27 14.70
C PRO A 192 -7.22 -16.94 15.77
N GLN A 193 -6.98 -17.35 17.03
CA GLN A 193 -7.88 -17.05 18.13
C GLN A 193 -7.80 -15.57 18.50
N MET A 194 -6.59 -15.03 18.67
CA MET A 194 -6.40 -13.61 19.01
C MET A 194 -6.95 -12.69 17.92
N PHE A 195 -6.78 -13.08 16.65
CA PHE A 195 -7.29 -12.33 15.52
C PHE A 195 -8.83 -12.18 15.57
N ARG A 196 -9.53 -13.26 15.96
CA ARG A 196 -11.00 -13.25 16.16
C ARG A 196 -11.42 -12.49 17.40
N ASP A 197 -10.80 -12.77 18.55
CA ASP A 197 -11.20 -12.23 19.85
C ASP A 197 -10.95 -10.71 19.94
N LEU A 198 -9.92 -10.22 19.27
CA LEU A 198 -9.58 -8.80 19.19
C LEU A 198 -10.27 -8.07 18.02
N HIS A 199 -11.09 -8.79 17.24
CA HIS A 199 -11.79 -8.23 16.07
C HIS A 199 -10.86 -7.49 15.11
N VAL A 200 -9.70 -8.09 14.79
CA VAL A 200 -8.70 -7.45 13.94
C VAL A 200 -9.27 -7.18 12.56
N GLN A 201 -9.18 -5.93 12.10
CA GLN A 201 -9.72 -5.51 10.81
C GLN A 201 -9.04 -6.23 9.64
N HIS A 202 -9.84 -6.74 8.71
CA HIS A 202 -9.37 -7.33 7.46
C HIS A 202 -9.02 -6.24 6.44
N LEU A 203 -8.05 -6.55 5.56
CA LEU A 203 -7.62 -5.62 4.50
C LEU A 203 -8.32 -5.86 3.17
N ALA A 204 -9.15 -6.89 3.05
CA ALA A 204 -9.81 -7.28 1.79
C ALA A 204 -10.62 -6.13 1.18
N SER A 205 -11.35 -5.35 1.99
CA SER A 205 -12.16 -4.23 1.52
C SER A 205 -11.35 -3.14 0.79
N PHE A 206 -10.10 -2.92 1.17
CA PHE A 206 -9.21 -2.01 0.45
C PHE A 206 -8.92 -2.50 -0.97
N PHE A 207 -8.59 -3.79 -1.12
CA PHE A 207 -8.25 -4.37 -2.41
C PHE A 207 -9.49 -4.50 -3.31
N ASP A 208 -10.65 -4.80 -2.73
CA ASP A 208 -11.92 -4.80 -3.45
C ASP A 208 -12.23 -3.39 -3.98
N ALA A 209 -12.10 -2.36 -3.14
CA ALA A 209 -12.29 -0.97 -3.54
C ALA A 209 -11.29 -0.53 -4.63
N LEU A 210 -10.02 -0.93 -4.51
CA LEU A 210 -8.99 -0.67 -5.52
C LEU A 210 -9.35 -1.31 -6.86
N ARG A 211 -9.73 -2.59 -6.85
CA ARG A 211 -10.15 -3.33 -8.04
C ARG A 211 -11.38 -2.71 -8.70
N GLU A 212 -12.42 -2.46 -7.91
CA GLU A 212 -13.66 -1.86 -8.41
C GLU A 212 -13.45 -0.46 -8.97
N SER A 213 -12.60 0.35 -8.34
CA SER A 213 -12.26 1.69 -8.82
C SER A 213 -11.55 1.63 -10.17
N LEU A 214 -10.57 0.74 -10.34
CA LEU A 214 -9.88 0.54 -11.60
C LEU A 214 -10.83 0.12 -12.73
N LEU A 215 -11.73 -0.83 -12.46
CA LEU A 215 -12.73 -1.27 -13.44
C LEU A 215 -13.79 -0.19 -13.75
N ARG A 216 -14.14 0.63 -12.76
CA ARG A 216 -15.13 1.72 -12.90
C ARG A 216 -14.60 2.85 -13.77
N TRP A 217 -13.35 3.27 -13.54
CA TRP A 217 -12.74 4.41 -14.19
C TRP A 217 -12.01 4.07 -15.48
N ALA A 218 -11.77 2.78 -15.76
CA ALA A 218 -11.22 2.37 -17.06
C ALA A 218 -12.14 2.81 -18.20
N PRO A 219 -11.60 3.47 -19.26
CA PRO A 219 -12.38 3.83 -20.42
C PRO A 219 -13.08 2.62 -21.03
N LYS A 220 -14.38 2.74 -21.26
CA LYS A 220 -15.17 1.70 -21.94
C LYS A 220 -15.20 2.05 -23.42
N ASP A 221 -14.68 1.17 -24.25
CA ASP A 221 -14.60 1.44 -25.68
C ASP A 221 -15.96 1.43 -26.37
N VAL A 222 -16.16 2.44 -27.22
CA VAL A 222 -17.31 2.49 -28.12
C VAL A 222 -17.22 1.37 -29.19
N VAL A 223 -16.02 0.89 -29.47
CA VAL A 223 -15.73 -0.12 -30.51
C VAL A 223 -15.97 -1.55 -30.01
N ASP A 224 -15.85 -1.78 -28.72
CA ASP A 224 -15.97 -3.14 -28.13
C ASP A 224 -17.43 -3.56 -27.84
N ARG A 225 -18.42 -2.82 -28.35
CA ARG A 225 -19.83 -3.28 -28.34
C ARG A 225 -20.05 -4.61 -29.07
N ALA A 226 -19.06 -5.05 -29.86
CA ALA A 226 -19.10 -6.31 -30.58
C ALA A 226 -18.31 -7.44 -29.87
N SER A 227 -17.45 -7.13 -28.89
CA SER A 227 -16.81 -8.14 -28.06
C SER A 227 -17.71 -8.41 -26.86
N GLU A 228 -18.05 -9.67 -26.63
CA GLU A 228 -18.87 -10.14 -25.47
C GLU A 228 -18.20 -9.91 -24.11
N ARG A 229 -17.13 -9.11 -24.03
CA ARG A 229 -16.44 -8.79 -22.78
C ARG A 229 -17.14 -7.66 -22.05
N ALA A 230 -17.86 -8.01 -21.00
CA ALA A 230 -18.56 -7.08 -20.11
C ALA A 230 -17.61 -6.16 -19.31
N ASN A 231 -16.32 -6.50 -19.18
CA ASN A 231 -15.36 -5.80 -18.34
C ASN A 231 -14.15 -5.27 -19.13
N PRO A 232 -13.67 -4.05 -18.79
CA PRO A 232 -12.47 -3.48 -19.40
C PRO A 232 -11.23 -4.32 -19.03
N LEU A 233 -10.25 -4.39 -19.94
CA LEU A 233 -8.96 -5.00 -19.68
C LEU A 233 -8.08 -4.02 -18.89
N VAL A 234 -7.85 -4.33 -17.62
CA VAL A 234 -6.88 -3.64 -16.77
C VAL A 234 -5.64 -4.52 -16.63
N VAL A 235 -4.46 -3.94 -16.75
CA VAL A 235 -3.18 -4.64 -16.56
C VAL A 235 -2.36 -3.98 -15.44
N LEU A 236 -1.52 -4.77 -14.79
CA LEU A 236 -0.54 -4.26 -13.83
C LEU A 236 0.84 -4.23 -14.50
N LEU A 237 1.38 -3.01 -14.66
CA LEU A 237 2.68 -2.79 -15.28
C LEU A 237 3.79 -2.83 -14.22
N THR A 238 4.74 -3.74 -14.40
CA THR A 238 5.91 -3.91 -13.55
C THR A 238 7.20 -3.60 -14.31
N PRO A 239 8.26 -3.10 -13.65
CA PRO A 239 9.59 -3.02 -14.25
C PRO A 239 10.29 -4.38 -14.38
N GLY A 240 9.66 -5.45 -13.86
CA GLY A 240 10.18 -6.81 -13.98
C GLY A 240 10.85 -7.35 -12.70
N PRO A 241 11.39 -8.58 -12.78
CA PRO A 241 11.83 -9.36 -11.62
C PRO A 241 13.07 -8.80 -10.88
N TYR A 242 13.76 -7.85 -11.49
CA TYR A 242 14.91 -7.18 -10.85
C TYR A 242 14.51 -5.99 -10.00
N ASN A 243 13.22 -5.68 -9.88
CA ASN A 243 12.73 -4.68 -8.94
C ASN A 243 12.57 -5.31 -7.55
N GLU A 244 12.99 -4.59 -6.51
CA GLU A 244 12.96 -5.08 -5.13
C GLU A 244 11.55 -5.39 -4.62
N THR A 245 10.52 -4.76 -5.16
CA THR A 245 9.11 -4.97 -4.82
C THR A 245 8.37 -5.86 -5.81
N TYR A 246 9.08 -6.61 -6.67
CA TYR A 246 8.45 -7.47 -7.68
C TYR A 246 7.49 -8.50 -7.08
N PHE A 247 7.81 -9.04 -5.90
CA PHE A 247 6.89 -9.91 -5.17
C PHE A 247 5.53 -9.24 -4.98
N GLU A 248 5.50 -7.96 -4.52
CA GLU A 248 4.26 -7.22 -4.35
C GLU A 248 3.49 -7.05 -5.66
N HIS A 249 4.20 -6.78 -6.76
CA HIS A 249 3.58 -6.63 -8.08
C HIS A 249 2.88 -7.92 -8.52
N ALA A 250 3.56 -9.05 -8.38
CA ALA A 250 3.00 -10.37 -8.70
C ALA A 250 1.82 -10.73 -7.80
N LEU A 251 1.94 -10.44 -6.50
CA LEU A 251 0.87 -10.66 -5.54
C LEU A 251 -0.37 -9.83 -5.87
N LEU A 252 -0.20 -8.53 -6.11
CA LEU A 252 -1.30 -7.62 -6.45
C LEU A 252 -1.98 -8.03 -7.77
N ALA A 253 -1.21 -8.37 -8.80
CA ALA A 253 -1.75 -8.84 -10.07
C ALA A 253 -2.64 -10.06 -9.88
N ARG A 254 -2.15 -11.06 -9.12
CA ARG A 254 -2.90 -12.27 -8.79
C ARG A 254 -4.13 -11.98 -7.94
N TYR A 255 -3.99 -11.17 -6.90
CA TYR A 255 -5.07 -10.87 -5.95
C TYR A 255 -6.20 -10.06 -6.60
N LEU A 256 -5.84 -9.05 -7.40
CA LEU A 256 -6.79 -8.21 -8.12
C LEU A 256 -7.35 -8.89 -9.39
N GLY A 257 -6.73 -10.00 -9.85
CA GLY A 257 -7.13 -10.70 -11.06
C GLY A 257 -6.78 -9.94 -12.35
N PHE A 258 -5.68 -9.19 -12.35
CA PHE A 258 -5.18 -8.46 -13.51
C PHE A 258 -3.93 -9.14 -14.08
N PRO A 259 -3.75 -9.15 -15.43
CA PRO A 259 -2.48 -9.59 -16.01
C PRO A 259 -1.31 -8.75 -15.50
N LEU A 260 -0.22 -9.43 -15.11
CA LEU A 260 1.07 -8.80 -14.84
C LEU A 260 1.79 -8.67 -16.18
N VAL A 261 2.25 -7.46 -16.50
CA VAL A 261 2.92 -7.16 -17.78
C VAL A 261 4.16 -6.32 -17.56
N GLU A 262 5.17 -6.51 -18.40
CA GLU A 262 6.32 -5.63 -18.56
C GLU A 262 6.13 -4.70 -19.76
N GLY A 263 6.96 -3.66 -19.91
CA GLY A 263 6.90 -2.76 -21.05
C GLY A 263 7.01 -3.46 -22.41
N SER A 264 7.80 -4.55 -22.48
CA SER A 264 7.95 -5.37 -23.67
C SER A 264 6.68 -6.09 -24.11
N ASP A 265 5.74 -6.34 -23.21
CA ASP A 265 4.45 -6.98 -23.48
C ASP A 265 3.41 -6.00 -24.05
N LEU A 266 3.72 -4.71 -24.01
CA LEU A 266 2.84 -3.67 -24.49
C LEU A 266 3.30 -3.08 -25.82
N THR A 267 2.38 -2.47 -26.54
CA THR A 267 2.65 -1.67 -27.74
C THR A 267 1.59 -0.59 -27.91
N VAL A 268 1.99 0.56 -28.48
CA VAL A 268 1.06 1.63 -28.83
C VAL A 268 0.71 1.55 -30.30
N ARG A 269 -0.58 1.55 -30.62
CA ARG A 269 -1.12 1.65 -31.99
C ARG A 269 -2.37 2.52 -31.98
N ASP A 270 -2.44 3.42 -32.95
CA ASP A 270 -3.60 4.31 -33.16
C ASP A 270 -3.99 5.08 -31.86
N GLY A 271 -2.98 5.56 -31.10
CA GLY A 271 -3.18 6.28 -29.84
C GLY A 271 -3.69 5.43 -28.67
N CYS A 272 -3.66 4.11 -28.79
CA CYS A 272 -4.12 3.17 -27.76
C CYS A 272 -3.01 2.19 -27.38
N VAL A 273 -3.05 1.74 -26.11
CA VAL A 273 -2.16 0.69 -25.63
C VAL A 273 -2.78 -0.69 -25.88
N TRP A 274 -1.95 -1.60 -26.35
CA TRP A 274 -2.32 -2.98 -26.63
C TRP A 274 -1.37 -3.95 -25.95
N MET A 275 -1.92 -4.99 -25.33
CA MET A 275 -1.17 -6.10 -24.79
C MET A 275 -0.95 -7.17 -25.88
N LYS A 276 0.29 -7.60 -26.04
CA LYS A 276 0.67 -8.69 -26.95
C LYS A 276 0.28 -10.02 -26.31
N THR A 277 -0.48 -10.83 -27.02
CA THR A 277 -0.86 -12.18 -26.60
C THR A 277 -0.65 -13.18 -27.73
N VAL A 278 -0.66 -14.46 -27.42
CA VAL A 278 -0.57 -15.53 -28.44
C VAL A 278 -1.72 -15.51 -29.44
N GLU A 279 -2.87 -14.94 -29.05
CA GLU A 279 -4.05 -14.78 -29.90
C GLU A 279 -4.03 -13.47 -30.72
N GLY A 280 -3.01 -12.61 -30.53
CA GLY A 280 -2.91 -11.29 -31.11
C GLY A 280 -2.93 -10.16 -30.09
N LEU A 281 -3.22 -8.96 -30.58
CA LEU A 281 -3.24 -7.77 -29.74
C LEU A 281 -4.59 -7.64 -29.01
N LYS A 282 -4.55 -7.39 -27.71
CA LYS A 282 -5.73 -7.09 -26.89
C LYS A 282 -5.62 -5.66 -26.38
N ARG A 283 -6.65 -4.84 -26.60
CA ARG A 283 -6.66 -3.45 -26.15
C ARG A 283 -6.64 -3.38 -24.64
N VAL A 284 -5.76 -2.53 -24.09
CA VAL A 284 -5.68 -2.23 -22.65
C VAL A 284 -6.49 -0.97 -22.40
N ASN A 285 -7.42 -1.04 -21.43
CA ASN A 285 -8.30 0.07 -21.07
C ASN A 285 -7.73 0.89 -19.89
N ALA A 286 -7.01 0.25 -18.97
CA ALA A 286 -6.32 0.95 -17.88
C ALA A 286 -5.05 0.18 -17.47
N ILE A 287 -4.09 0.92 -16.89
CA ILE A 287 -2.81 0.39 -16.42
C ILE A 287 -2.66 0.78 -14.95
N LEU A 288 -2.57 -0.21 -14.07
CA LEU A 288 -2.07 -0.01 -12.72
C LEU A 288 -0.55 -0.04 -12.76
N ARG A 289 0.06 1.14 -12.75
CA ARG A 289 1.50 1.30 -12.90
C ARG A 289 2.21 1.07 -11.56
N ARG A 290 3.23 0.21 -11.58
CA ARG A 290 4.16 -0.02 -10.47
C ARG A 290 5.60 0.37 -10.82
N GLN A 291 5.81 0.87 -12.01
CA GLN A 291 7.06 1.42 -12.50
C GLN A 291 7.08 2.93 -12.28
N ASP A 292 8.23 3.51 -11.97
CA ASP A 292 8.38 4.96 -11.86
C ASP A 292 8.15 5.64 -13.20
N ASP A 293 7.65 6.88 -13.18
CA ASP A 293 7.31 7.63 -14.38
C ASP A 293 8.51 7.94 -15.28
N ASP A 294 9.70 8.11 -14.71
CA ASP A 294 10.95 8.31 -15.44
C ASP A 294 11.26 7.20 -16.47
N TYR A 295 10.58 6.05 -16.35
CA TYR A 295 10.75 4.90 -17.25
C TYR A 295 9.49 4.62 -18.09
N CYS A 296 8.58 5.57 -18.23
CA CYS A 296 7.30 5.38 -18.90
C CYS A 296 7.09 6.25 -20.14
N ASP A 297 8.13 6.82 -20.72
CA ASP A 297 8.10 7.62 -21.96
C ASP A 297 7.93 6.78 -23.23
#